data_55a29c9724c2fd604876ca08fd12d985
#
_entry.id   55a29c9724c2fd604876ca08fd12d985
#
_cell.length_a   1.000
_cell.length_b   1.000
_cell.length_c   1.000
_cell.angle_alpha   90.00
_cell.angle_beta   90.00
_cell.angle_gamma   90.00
#
_symmetry.space_group_name_H-M   'P 1'
#
loop_
_entity.id
_entity.type
_entity.pdbx_description
1 polymer ?
#
loop_
_entity_poly.entity_id
_entity_poly.type
_entity_poly.pdbx_seq_one_letter_code
_entity_poly.pdbx_strand_id
1 'polypeptide(L)'
;MAPAYWRYAFRGFWELAHRDSAFKIILLVATTLWVYSSILKLPFVQPSNYSDVGWLWIRDVYQGHHNLQIPYVQYELEYPQVIGFFIFLGQAISTYFPVVVDQYNTFVVAESVLQYPFMIGTLFNLYMLCGKLRLNRNRLYLYALSTLTFVIYGFYNWDFVVAYFVSLTIWLYLDKRFDASALTLTAAVLTKFIPGIMYFAMVAGLPNNKARLRFTAIAAGTWVLANAPFAALNFSVWIKLFIGYSGPNHQLQNTWISWVITTAGLGDIVSGARYGQILSFIIIGYLIMRAVLSRKTPLEKILLSWYAWYGAIYLFDPQMFIQLFPIVVLTPNFNFLFYRIADVLNAFIILFYFIGGGHPEFPRYLTDQLTPFGLV
;
A
#
# COMPACT_ATOMS: atom_id res chain seq x y z
N MET A 1 7.32 -18.37 -21.04
CA MET A 1 6.04 -18.65 -20.34
C MET A 1 5.26 -17.40 -19.91
N ALA A 2 5.86 -16.22 -19.76
CA ALA A 2 5.19 -14.96 -19.44
C ALA A 2 4.13 -14.51 -20.46
N PRO A 3 4.33 -14.58 -21.78
CA PRO A 3 3.39 -14.01 -22.77
C PRO A 3 1.98 -14.64 -22.72
N ALA A 4 1.87 -15.93 -22.41
CA ALA A 4 0.58 -16.63 -22.41
C ALA A 4 -0.31 -16.22 -21.22
N TYR A 5 0.28 -15.92 -20.06
CA TYR A 5 -0.50 -15.51 -18.87
C TYR A 5 -1.12 -14.12 -19.04
N TRP A 6 -0.35 -13.14 -19.49
CA TRP A 6 -0.85 -11.79 -19.69
C TRP A 6 -1.98 -11.75 -20.72
N ARG A 7 -1.87 -12.55 -21.78
CA ARG A 7 -2.97 -12.72 -22.75
C ARG A 7 -4.20 -13.34 -22.13
N TYR A 8 -4.03 -14.33 -21.24
CA TYR A 8 -5.14 -14.98 -20.55
C TYR A 8 -5.80 -14.04 -19.53
N ALA A 9 -5.01 -13.35 -18.72
CA ALA A 9 -5.50 -12.39 -17.73
C ALA A 9 -6.19 -11.19 -18.42
N PHE A 10 -5.58 -10.64 -19.47
CA PHE A 10 -6.16 -9.54 -20.25
C PHE A 10 -7.47 -9.96 -20.95
N ARG A 11 -7.48 -11.15 -21.56
CA ARG A 11 -8.68 -11.70 -22.17
C ARG A 11 -9.77 -11.96 -21.14
N GLY A 12 -9.42 -12.54 -20.01
CA GLY A 12 -10.37 -12.77 -18.90
C GLY A 12 -10.94 -11.47 -18.34
N PHE A 13 -10.10 -10.44 -18.16
CA PHE A 13 -10.55 -9.10 -17.77
C PHE A 13 -11.55 -8.53 -18.80
N TRP A 14 -11.21 -8.58 -20.09
CA TRP A 14 -12.04 -8.06 -21.16
C TRP A 14 -13.37 -8.79 -21.28
N GLU A 15 -13.36 -10.11 -21.16
CA GLU A 15 -14.58 -10.93 -21.16
C GLU A 15 -15.50 -10.60 -19.98
N LEU A 16 -14.95 -10.43 -18.77
CA LEU A 16 -15.73 -10.01 -17.59
C LEU A 16 -16.27 -8.59 -17.74
N ALA A 17 -15.44 -7.66 -18.18
CA ALA A 17 -15.83 -6.27 -18.39
C ALA A 17 -16.94 -6.12 -19.45
N HIS A 18 -17.12 -7.08 -20.35
CA HIS A 18 -18.19 -7.05 -21.37
C HIS A 18 -19.41 -7.91 -21.02
N ARG A 19 -19.23 -9.02 -20.31
CA ARG A 19 -20.28 -10.03 -20.13
C ARG A 19 -20.83 -10.13 -18.71
N ASP A 20 -20.03 -9.78 -17.69
CA ASP A 20 -20.43 -9.89 -16.29
C ASP A 20 -20.95 -8.55 -15.77
N SER A 21 -22.26 -8.43 -15.58
CA SER A 21 -22.89 -7.19 -15.11
C SER A 21 -22.44 -6.78 -13.69
N ALA A 22 -22.19 -7.75 -12.81
CA ALA A 22 -21.71 -7.47 -11.46
C ALA A 22 -20.31 -6.87 -11.50
N PHE A 23 -19.42 -7.40 -12.34
CA PHE A 23 -18.09 -6.85 -12.51
C PHE A 23 -18.10 -5.44 -13.14
N LYS A 24 -19.00 -5.19 -14.10
CA LYS A 24 -19.19 -3.83 -14.67
C LYS A 24 -19.56 -2.81 -13.60
N ILE A 25 -20.49 -3.17 -12.72
CA ILE A 25 -20.91 -2.27 -11.63
C ILE A 25 -19.75 -2.03 -10.67
N ILE A 26 -18.96 -3.06 -10.33
CA ILE A 26 -17.74 -2.91 -9.51
C ILE A 26 -16.78 -1.91 -10.16
N LEU A 27 -16.51 -2.07 -11.47
CA LEU A 27 -15.61 -1.15 -12.19
C LEU A 27 -16.16 0.27 -12.21
N LEU A 28 -17.45 0.46 -12.48
CA LEU A 28 -18.06 1.78 -12.51
C LEU A 28 -17.96 2.47 -11.15
N VAL A 29 -18.36 1.79 -10.07
CA VAL A 29 -18.32 2.34 -8.71
C VAL A 29 -16.86 2.67 -8.32
N ALA A 30 -15.95 1.74 -8.56
CA ALA A 30 -14.54 1.94 -8.25
C ALA A 30 -13.92 3.11 -9.01
N THR A 31 -14.22 3.24 -10.31
CA THR A 31 -13.75 4.37 -11.14
C THR A 31 -14.30 5.69 -10.62
N THR A 32 -15.60 5.73 -10.28
CA THR A 32 -16.23 6.93 -9.71
C THR A 32 -15.56 7.34 -8.39
N LEU A 33 -15.35 6.38 -7.48
CA LEU A 33 -14.68 6.64 -6.20
C LEU A 33 -13.23 7.06 -6.39
N TRP A 34 -12.51 6.46 -7.34
CA TRP A 34 -11.14 6.82 -7.66
C TRP A 34 -11.05 8.25 -8.19
N VAL A 35 -11.89 8.60 -9.16
CA VAL A 35 -11.95 9.96 -9.72
C VAL A 35 -12.30 10.96 -8.62
N TYR A 36 -13.27 10.64 -7.77
CA TYR A 36 -13.64 11.50 -6.65
C TYR A 36 -12.48 11.69 -5.66
N SER A 37 -11.85 10.58 -5.21
CA SER A 37 -10.68 10.64 -4.33
C SER A 37 -9.52 11.43 -4.95
N SER A 38 -9.30 11.29 -6.27
CA SER A 38 -8.27 12.03 -7.00
C SER A 38 -8.58 13.54 -7.07
N ILE A 39 -9.82 13.88 -7.39
CA ILE A 39 -10.26 15.29 -7.43
C ILE A 39 -10.06 15.97 -6.07
N LEU A 40 -10.40 15.29 -4.99
CA LEU A 40 -10.19 15.82 -3.63
C LEU A 40 -8.70 16.12 -3.32
N LYS A 41 -7.76 15.52 -4.03
CA LYS A 41 -6.32 15.69 -3.83
C LYS A 41 -5.66 16.62 -4.85
N LEU A 42 -6.44 17.19 -5.77
CA LEU A 42 -5.92 18.15 -6.74
C LEU A 42 -5.75 19.52 -6.09
N PRO A 43 -4.53 20.07 -6.06
CA PRO A 43 -4.24 21.33 -5.37
C PRO A 43 -5.04 22.53 -5.89
N PHE A 44 -5.38 22.55 -7.19
CA PHE A 44 -6.18 23.62 -7.77
C PHE A 44 -7.68 23.52 -7.41
N VAL A 45 -8.14 22.35 -6.95
CA VAL A 45 -9.52 22.12 -6.46
C VAL A 45 -9.60 22.42 -4.97
N GLN A 46 -8.64 21.89 -4.21
CA GLN A 46 -8.52 22.09 -2.77
C GLN A 46 -7.05 22.25 -2.36
N PRO A 47 -6.52 23.48 -2.31
CA PRO A 47 -5.10 23.74 -2.07
C PRO A 47 -4.55 23.20 -0.76
N SER A 48 -5.40 23.04 0.26
CA SER A 48 -5.03 22.53 1.60
C SER A 48 -5.18 21.01 1.77
N ASN A 49 -5.59 20.30 0.71
CA ASN A 49 -5.88 18.87 0.82
C ASN A 49 -4.59 18.05 0.75
N TYR A 50 -4.12 17.59 1.91
CA TYR A 50 -2.91 16.81 2.03
C TYR A 50 -3.03 15.44 1.34
N SER A 51 -1.98 15.07 0.63
CA SER A 51 -1.68 13.68 0.22
C SER A 51 -0.17 13.47 0.24
N ASP A 52 0.26 12.24 0.51
CA ASP A 52 1.69 11.91 0.46
C ASP A 52 2.26 12.10 -0.96
N VAL A 53 1.45 11.86 -1.99
CA VAL A 53 1.81 12.11 -3.39
C VAL A 53 2.13 13.59 -3.60
N GLY A 54 1.23 14.48 -3.19
CA GLY A 54 1.45 15.92 -3.29
C GLY A 54 2.56 16.43 -2.39
N TRP A 55 2.66 15.89 -1.17
CA TRP A 55 3.71 16.26 -0.22
C TRP A 55 5.12 15.94 -0.74
N LEU A 56 5.31 14.77 -1.35
CA LEU A 56 6.61 14.43 -1.93
C LEU A 56 7.04 15.39 -3.03
N TRP A 57 6.11 15.83 -3.88
CA TRP A 57 6.42 16.88 -4.86
C TRP A 57 6.86 18.17 -4.17
N ILE A 58 6.12 18.65 -3.16
CA ILE A 58 6.44 19.90 -2.45
C ILE A 58 7.79 19.77 -1.74
N ARG A 59 8.04 18.66 -1.05
CA ARG A 59 9.31 18.39 -0.38
C ARG A 59 10.48 18.37 -1.36
N ASP A 60 10.33 17.68 -2.47
CA ASP A 60 11.36 17.56 -3.49
C ASP A 60 11.62 18.92 -4.17
N VAL A 61 10.59 19.75 -4.40
CA VAL A 61 10.75 21.11 -4.89
C VAL A 61 11.55 21.95 -3.91
N TYR A 62 11.20 21.95 -2.63
CA TYR A 62 11.95 22.69 -1.60
C TYR A 62 13.38 22.21 -1.43
N GLN A 63 13.64 20.93 -1.67
CA GLN A 63 14.98 20.35 -1.64
C GLN A 63 15.73 20.48 -2.98
N GLY A 64 15.10 21.04 -4.02
CA GLY A 64 15.68 21.21 -5.35
C GLY A 64 15.79 19.93 -6.18
N HIS A 65 15.03 18.89 -5.85
CA HIS A 65 15.13 17.56 -6.47
C HIS A 65 14.15 17.30 -7.65
N HIS A 66 13.41 18.31 -8.09
CA HIS A 66 12.33 18.14 -9.09
C HIS A 66 12.76 18.25 -10.56
N ASN A 67 14.05 18.41 -10.84
CA ASN A 67 14.57 18.53 -12.22
C ASN A 67 15.00 17.16 -12.79
N LEU A 68 14.12 16.17 -12.79
CA LEU A 68 14.37 14.81 -13.28
C LEU A 68 15.57 14.11 -12.60
N GLN A 69 15.80 14.42 -11.34
CA GLN A 69 16.81 13.73 -10.57
C GLN A 69 16.40 12.28 -10.29
N ILE A 70 17.36 11.38 -10.39
CA ILE A 70 17.12 9.94 -10.21
C ILE A 70 17.09 9.62 -8.72
N PRO A 71 15.94 9.13 -8.18
CA PRO A 71 15.84 8.67 -6.80
C PRO A 71 16.93 7.65 -6.45
N TYR A 72 17.40 7.64 -5.23
CA TYR A 72 18.44 6.74 -4.68
C TYR A 72 19.85 6.93 -5.27
N VAL A 73 20.01 7.76 -6.29
CA VAL A 73 21.31 8.11 -6.90
C VAL A 73 21.65 9.56 -6.61
N GLN A 74 20.74 10.48 -6.88
CA GLN A 74 20.95 11.91 -6.77
C GLN A 74 20.33 12.52 -5.51
N TYR A 75 19.29 11.86 -4.97
CA TYR A 75 18.66 12.28 -3.70
C TYR A 75 18.09 11.09 -2.94
N GLU A 76 17.84 11.30 -1.64
CA GLU A 76 17.28 10.32 -0.74
C GLU A 76 15.77 10.23 -0.93
N LEU A 77 15.26 9.01 -1.08
CA LEU A 77 13.83 8.74 -1.09
C LEU A 77 13.51 7.65 -0.07
N GLU A 78 12.51 7.89 0.76
CA GLU A 78 12.10 6.98 1.83
C GLU A 78 11.26 5.78 1.36
N TYR A 79 10.75 5.81 0.14
CA TYR A 79 9.98 4.72 -0.44
C TYR A 79 10.85 3.79 -1.28
N PRO A 80 10.54 2.47 -1.38
CA PRO A 80 11.28 1.55 -2.24
C PRO A 80 11.10 1.84 -3.74
N GLN A 81 11.85 1.11 -4.57
CA GLN A 81 12.15 1.42 -5.97
C GLN A 81 10.94 1.54 -6.89
N VAL A 82 9.87 0.78 -6.67
CA VAL A 82 8.67 0.89 -7.51
C VAL A 82 8.02 2.26 -7.33
N ILE A 83 7.91 2.75 -6.09
CA ILE A 83 7.40 4.11 -5.85
C ILE A 83 8.36 5.17 -6.39
N GLY A 84 9.67 4.99 -6.21
CA GLY A 84 10.66 5.87 -6.82
C GLY A 84 10.53 5.98 -8.34
N PHE A 85 10.21 4.87 -9.00
CA PHE A 85 9.91 4.87 -10.44
C PHE A 85 8.63 5.66 -10.78
N PHE A 86 7.55 5.52 -9.99
CA PHE A 86 6.33 6.30 -10.17
C PHE A 86 6.61 7.80 -10.02
N ILE A 87 7.29 8.21 -8.96
CA ILE A 87 7.66 9.60 -8.71
C ILE A 87 8.49 10.16 -9.87
N PHE A 88 9.52 9.42 -10.32
CA PHE A 88 10.35 9.83 -11.45
C PHE A 88 9.53 9.98 -12.74
N LEU A 89 8.64 9.03 -13.02
CA LEU A 89 7.79 9.06 -14.22
C LEU A 89 6.76 10.21 -14.14
N GLY A 90 6.15 10.43 -12.98
CA GLY A 90 5.23 11.54 -12.75
C GLY A 90 5.93 12.90 -12.93
N GLN A 91 7.17 13.04 -12.42
CA GLN A 91 8.00 14.22 -12.65
C GLN A 91 8.34 14.41 -14.14
N ALA A 92 8.68 13.35 -14.86
CA ALA A 92 8.96 13.42 -16.28
C ALA A 92 7.73 13.89 -17.07
N ILE A 93 6.56 13.31 -16.77
CA ILE A 93 5.30 13.71 -17.41
C ILE A 93 5.00 15.19 -17.12
N SER A 94 5.09 15.64 -15.86
CA SER A 94 4.79 17.02 -15.49
C SER A 94 5.77 18.03 -16.08
N THR A 95 7.01 17.64 -16.33
CA THR A 95 8.04 18.51 -16.90
C THR A 95 7.88 18.65 -18.42
N TYR A 96 7.65 17.54 -19.12
CA TYR A 96 7.60 17.56 -20.58
C TYR A 96 6.20 17.75 -21.16
N PHE A 97 5.17 17.46 -20.38
CA PHE A 97 3.77 17.54 -20.82
C PHE A 97 2.90 18.25 -19.78
N PRO A 98 3.12 19.57 -19.52
CA PRO A 98 2.31 20.29 -18.56
C PRO A 98 0.88 20.44 -19.10
N VAL A 99 -0.03 19.59 -18.65
CA VAL A 99 -1.42 19.49 -19.17
C VAL A 99 -2.41 20.25 -18.31
N VAL A 100 -2.05 20.56 -17.06
CA VAL A 100 -2.91 21.25 -16.09
C VAL A 100 -2.24 22.55 -15.66
N VAL A 101 -2.90 23.35 -14.88
CA VAL A 101 -2.53 24.73 -14.48
C VAL A 101 -1.02 24.97 -14.26
N ASP A 102 -0.33 24.00 -13.66
CA ASP A 102 1.12 24.04 -13.38
C ASP A 102 1.71 22.64 -13.31
N GLN A 103 3.04 22.55 -13.11
CA GLN A 103 3.74 21.27 -13.02
C GLN A 103 3.30 20.43 -11.81
N TYR A 104 2.99 21.07 -10.68
CA TYR A 104 2.53 20.35 -9.48
C TYR A 104 1.19 19.66 -9.70
N ASN A 105 0.20 20.39 -10.22
CA ASN A 105 -1.09 19.82 -10.56
C ASN A 105 -0.98 18.73 -11.62
N THR A 106 -0.13 18.94 -12.63
CA THR A 106 0.14 17.93 -13.67
C THR A 106 0.77 16.67 -13.07
N PHE A 107 1.71 16.79 -12.13
CA PHE A 107 2.29 15.66 -11.42
C PHE A 107 1.22 14.85 -10.66
N VAL A 108 0.37 15.50 -9.89
CA VAL A 108 -0.70 14.83 -9.12
C VAL A 108 -1.67 14.10 -10.05
N VAL A 109 -2.06 14.73 -11.19
CA VAL A 109 -2.90 14.07 -12.20
C VAL A 109 -2.19 12.88 -12.83
N ALA A 110 -0.92 13.03 -13.21
CA ALA A 110 -0.12 11.95 -13.79
C ALA A 110 -0.03 10.76 -12.84
N GLU A 111 0.26 10.99 -11.56
CA GLU A 111 0.30 9.95 -10.54
C GLU A 111 -1.06 9.25 -10.36
N SER A 112 -2.17 10.00 -10.40
CA SER A 112 -3.51 9.40 -10.35
C SER A 112 -3.77 8.47 -11.54
N VAL A 113 -3.40 8.90 -12.75
CA VAL A 113 -3.55 8.10 -13.98
C VAL A 113 -2.64 6.86 -13.95
N LEU A 114 -1.40 7.01 -13.50
CA LEU A 114 -0.43 5.91 -13.40
C LEU A 114 -0.85 4.83 -12.39
N GLN A 115 -1.48 5.22 -11.28
CA GLN A 115 -1.92 4.30 -10.24
C GLN A 115 -3.28 3.64 -10.54
N TYR A 116 -4.13 4.27 -11.36
CA TYR A 116 -5.47 3.77 -11.68
C TYR A 116 -5.50 2.31 -12.17
N PRO A 117 -4.62 1.85 -13.08
CA PRO A 117 -4.58 0.44 -13.50
C PRO A 117 -4.36 -0.54 -12.35
N PHE A 118 -3.63 -0.15 -11.32
CA PHE A 118 -3.35 -1.01 -10.16
C PHE A 118 -4.58 -1.13 -9.25
N MET A 119 -5.34 -0.07 -9.09
CA MET A 119 -6.63 -0.13 -8.39
C MET A 119 -7.59 -1.07 -9.11
N ILE A 120 -7.77 -0.91 -10.43
CA ILE A 120 -8.60 -1.79 -11.25
C ILE A 120 -8.08 -3.24 -11.21
N GLY A 121 -6.77 -3.43 -11.34
CA GLY A 121 -6.13 -4.75 -11.26
C GLY A 121 -6.32 -5.43 -9.90
N THR A 122 -6.30 -4.66 -8.81
CA THR A 122 -6.61 -5.17 -7.46
C THR A 122 -8.02 -5.76 -7.41
N LEU A 123 -9.01 -5.01 -7.88
CA LEU A 123 -10.41 -5.45 -7.86
C LEU A 123 -10.64 -6.66 -8.78
N PHE A 124 -9.99 -6.68 -9.95
CA PHE A 124 -10.03 -7.83 -10.85
C PHE A 124 -9.44 -9.08 -10.18
N ASN A 125 -8.24 -8.98 -9.60
CA ASN A 125 -7.60 -10.09 -8.90
C ASN A 125 -8.50 -10.62 -7.77
N LEU A 126 -9.08 -9.73 -6.98
CA LEU A 126 -9.96 -10.10 -5.87
C LEU A 126 -11.28 -10.73 -6.37
N TYR A 127 -11.85 -10.22 -7.47
CA TYR A 127 -13.03 -10.78 -8.08
C TYR A 127 -12.80 -12.23 -8.53
N MET A 128 -11.66 -12.48 -9.18
CA MET A 128 -11.25 -13.82 -9.62
C MET A 128 -10.95 -14.74 -8.43
N LEU A 129 -10.26 -14.22 -7.41
CA LEU A 129 -9.95 -14.96 -6.18
C LEU A 129 -11.20 -15.34 -5.39
N CYS A 130 -12.19 -14.44 -5.28
CA CYS A 130 -13.48 -14.76 -4.65
C CYS A 130 -14.16 -15.93 -5.38
N GLY A 131 -14.21 -15.90 -6.71
CA GLY A 131 -14.75 -17.00 -7.49
C GLY A 131 -14.01 -18.33 -7.27
N LYS A 132 -12.67 -18.30 -7.30
CA LYS A 132 -11.82 -19.46 -7.07
C LYS A 132 -11.98 -20.07 -5.67
N LEU A 133 -12.10 -19.22 -4.66
CA LEU A 133 -12.23 -19.63 -3.25
C LEU A 133 -13.70 -19.87 -2.85
N ARG A 134 -14.64 -19.75 -3.78
CA ARG A 134 -16.10 -19.86 -3.54
C ARG A 134 -16.60 -18.86 -2.47
N LEU A 135 -15.97 -17.69 -2.40
CA LEU A 135 -16.41 -16.58 -1.56
C LEU A 135 -17.45 -15.73 -2.31
N ASN A 136 -18.36 -15.13 -1.55
CA ASN A 136 -19.35 -14.21 -2.13
C ASN A 136 -18.64 -12.95 -2.68
N ARG A 137 -18.82 -12.64 -3.96
CA ARG A 137 -18.22 -11.49 -4.64
C ARG A 137 -18.72 -10.14 -4.10
N ASN A 138 -19.88 -10.12 -3.43
CA ASN A 138 -20.36 -8.92 -2.74
C ASN A 138 -19.39 -8.43 -1.64
N ARG A 139 -18.44 -9.26 -1.23
CA ARG A 139 -17.36 -8.87 -0.31
C ARG A 139 -16.53 -7.70 -0.84
N LEU A 140 -16.37 -7.56 -2.17
CA LEU A 140 -15.69 -6.40 -2.74
C LEU A 140 -16.44 -5.10 -2.43
N TYR A 141 -17.79 -5.12 -2.50
CA TYR A 141 -18.58 -3.96 -2.09
C TYR A 141 -18.45 -3.71 -0.59
N LEU A 142 -18.58 -4.75 0.22
CA LEU A 142 -18.64 -4.63 1.67
C LEU A 142 -17.29 -4.20 2.29
N TYR A 143 -16.18 -4.70 1.78
CA TYR A 143 -14.86 -4.56 2.41
C TYR A 143 -13.87 -3.70 1.62
N ALA A 144 -14.24 -3.17 0.47
CA ALA A 144 -13.42 -2.26 -0.30
C ALA A 144 -14.22 -1.04 -0.79
N LEU A 145 -15.18 -1.22 -1.69
CA LEU A 145 -15.81 -0.12 -2.39
C LEU A 145 -16.69 0.78 -1.51
N SER A 146 -17.38 0.24 -0.50
CA SER A 146 -18.24 1.02 0.38
C SER A 146 -17.53 1.55 1.63
N THR A 147 -16.20 1.65 1.60
CA THR A 147 -15.40 2.12 2.75
C THR A 147 -15.13 3.62 2.66
N LEU A 148 -15.12 4.29 3.80
CA LEU A 148 -14.62 5.66 3.91
C LEU A 148 -13.13 5.73 3.56
N THR A 149 -12.39 4.69 3.92
CA THR A 149 -10.97 4.55 3.56
C THR A 149 -10.74 4.66 2.06
N PHE A 150 -11.58 4.04 1.21
CA PHE A 150 -11.42 4.18 -0.24
C PHE A 150 -11.66 5.63 -0.69
N VAL A 151 -12.70 6.26 -0.16
CA VAL A 151 -13.07 7.64 -0.54
C VAL A 151 -11.96 8.62 -0.18
N ILE A 152 -11.43 8.51 1.04
CA ILE A 152 -10.48 9.48 1.61
C ILE A 152 -9.04 9.19 1.16
N TYR A 153 -8.66 7.91 1.16
CA TYR A 153 -7.27 7.49 0.93
C TYR A 153 -7.06 6.75 -0.39
N GLY A 154 -8.06 6.60 -1.24
CA GLY A 154 -7.96 5.87 -2.51
C GLY A 154 -6.81 6.39 -3.37
N PHE A 155 -6.75 7.70 -3.56
CA PHE A 155 -5.62 8.39 -4.15
C PHE A 155 -4.95 9.33 -3.12
N TYR A 156 -4.20 8.72 -2.20
CA TYR A 156 -3.48 9.46 -1.15
C TYR A 156 -1.99 9.11 -1.15
N ASN A 157 -1.69 7.84 -1.37
CA ASN A 157 -0.37 7.23 -1.42
C ASN A 157 -0.43 6.07 -2.44
N TRP A 158 0.63 5.30 -2.61
CA TRP A 158 0.72 4.16 -3.55
C TRP A 158 0.18 2.83 -3.00
N ASP A 159 -0.78 2.87 -2.06
CA ASP A 159 -1.27 1.67 -1.36
C ASP A 159 -2.06 0.71 -2.27
N PHE A 160 -2.72 1.22 -3.32
CA PHE A 160 -3.33 0.33 -4.33
C PHE A 160 -2.30 -0.40 -5.19
N VAL A 161 -1.10 0.16 -5.38
CA VAL A 161 -0.02 -0.55 -6.07
C VAL A 161 0.44 -1.75 -5.23
N VAL A 162 0.54 -1.56 -3.90
CA VAL A 162 0.80 -2.65 -2.95
C VAL A 162 -0.31 -3.69 -2.98
N ALA A 163 -1.57 -3.27 -2.85
CA ALA A 163 -2.75 -4.16 -2.83
C ALA A 163 -2.85 -4.99 -4.12
N TYR A 164 -2.50 -4.40 -5.27
CA TYR A 164 -2.42 -5.10 -6.55
C TYR A 164 -1.39 -6.23 -6.53
N PHE A 165 -0.15 -5.92 -6.17
CA PHE A 165 0.89 -6.95 -6.14
C PHE A 165 0.63 -8.00 -5.08
N VAL A 166 0.08 -7.64 -3.92
CA VAL A 166 -0.34 -8.60 -2.88
C VAL A 166 -1.42 -9.55 -3.40
N SER A 167 -2.49 -9.02 -3.99
CA SER A 167 -3.58 -9.84 -4.52
C SER A 167 -3.13 -10.72 -5.68
N LEU A 168 -2.28 -10.22 -6.58
CA LEU A 168 -1.69 -10.98 -7.68
C LEU A 168 -0.75 -12.08 -7.17
N THR A 169 0.07 -11.78 -6.17
CA THR A 169 0.95 -12.75 -5.51
C THR A 169 0.16 -13.93 -4.94
N ILE A 170 -0.91 -13.63 -4.20
CA ILE A 170 -1.81 -14.65 -3.64
C ILE A 170 -2.45 -15.49 -4.75
N TRP A 171 -2.95 -14.84 -5.81
CA TRP A 171 -3.55 -15.55 -6.94
C TRP A 171 -2.57 -16.52 -7.60
N LEU A 172 -1.38 -16.03 -7.97
CA LEU A 172 -0.34 -16.84 -8.61
C LEU A 172 0.14 -17.99 -7.71
N TYR A 173 0.21 -17.76 -6.41
CA TYR A 173 0.57 -18.77 -5.43
C TYR A 173 -0.48 -19.90 -5.36
N LEU A 174 -1.76 -19.54 -5.31
CA LEU A 174 -2.86 -20.50 -5.30
C LEU A 174 -3.03 -21.24 -6.63
N ASP A 175 -2.53 -20.67 -7.73
CA ASP A 175 -2.41 -21.31 -9.03
C ASP A 175 -1.14 -22.17 -9.18
N LYS A 176 -0.37 -22.37 -8.08
CA LYS A 176 0.90 -23.10 -8.05
C LYS A 176 1.95 -22.53 -9.02
N ARG A 177 1.83 -21.27 -9.42
CA ARG A 177 2.80 -20.54 -10.25
C ARG A 177 3.82 -19.85 -9.37
N PHE A 178 4.56 -20.64 -8.63
CA PHE A 178 5.42 -20.18 -7.54
C PHE A 178 6.50 -19.20 -7.97
N ASP A 179 7.10 -19.39 -9.16
CA ASP A 179 8.12 -18.46 -9.68
C ASP A 179 7.54 -17.07 -9.94
N ALA A 180 6.39 -17.00 -10.61
CA ALA A 180 5.71 -15.74 -10.87
C ALA A 180 5.22 -15.09 -9.57
N SER A 181 4.78 -15.90 -8.61
CA SER A 181 4.40 -15.43 -7.28
C SER A 181 5.60 -14.85 -6.50
N ALA A 182 6.80 -15.44 -6.64
CA ALA A 182 8.02 -14.88 -6.05
C ALA A 182 8.37 -13.52 -6.65
N LEU A 183 8.27 -13.37 -7.98
CA LEU A 183 8.50 -12.10 -8.68
C LEU A 183 7.51 -11.02 -8.22
N THR A 184 6.22 -11.34 -8.15
CA THR A 184 5.19 -10.37 -7.73
C THR A 184 5.26 -10.05 -6.23
N LEU A 185 5.65 -10.99 -5.38
CA LEU A 185 5.95 -10.71 -3.97
C LEU A 185 7.09 -9.71 -3.86
N THR A 186 8.16 -9.90 -4.64
CA THR A 186 9.29 -8.97 -4.64
C THR A 186 8.85 -7.59 -5.15
N ALA A 187 8.02 -7.52 -6.19
CA ALA A 187 7.47 -6.25 -6.66
C ALA A 187 6.63 -5.55 -5.57
N ALA A 188 5.85 -6.31 -4.80
CA ALA A 188 5.13 -5.77 -3.64
C ALA A 188 6.08 -5.21 -2.58
N VAL A 189 7.17 -5.92 -2.26
CA VAL A 189 8.22 -5.46 -1.31
C VAL A 189 8.97 -4.24 -1.84
N LEU A 190 9.24 -4.18 -3.15
CA LEU A 190 9.85 -3.03 -3.82
C LEU A 190 8.87 -1.84 -3.96
N THR A 191 7.61 -2.02 -3.63
CA THR A 191 6.63 -0.93 -3.49
C THR A 191 6.60 -0.43 -2.04
N LYS A 192 6.41 -1.32 -1.09
CA LYS A 192 6.50 -1.08 0.37
C LYS A 192 7.01 -2.36 1.05
N PHE A 193 7.80 -2.26 2.11
CA PHE A 193 8.43 -3.43 2.73
C PHE A 193 7.44 -4.40 3.40
N ILE A 194 6.26 -3.91 3.80
CA ILE A 194 5.24 -4.67 4.55
C ILE A 194 4.89 -6.02 3.91
N PRO A 195 4.66 -6.15 2.59
CA PRO A 195 4.34 -7.44 1.98
C PRO A 195 5.38 -8.55 2.21
N GLY A 196 6.61 -8.20 2.58
CA GLY A 196 7.66 -9.15 2.92
C GLY A 196 7.27 -10.13 4.04
N ILE A 197 6.33 -9.77 4.92
CA ILE A 197 5.79 -10.66 5.96
C ILE A 197 5.16 -11.93 5.40
N MET A 198 4.62 -11.88 4.16
CA MET A 198 4.01 -13.03 3.50
C MET A 198 5.04 -14.12 3.15
N TYR A 199 6.30 -13.73 2.97
CA TYR A 199 7.36 -14.63 2.50
C TYR A 199 7.46 -15.90 3.33
N PHE A 200 7.51 -15.78 4.65
CA PHE A 200 7.67 -16.95 5.54
C PHE A 200 6.49 -17.91 5.44
N ALA A 201 5.26 -17.38 5.40
CA ALA A 201 4.06 -18.18 5.24
C ALA A 201 4.01 -18.89 3.88
N MET A 202 4.43 -18.22 2.82
CA MET A 202 4.46 -18.77 1.47
C MET A 202 5.52 -19.86 1.35
N VAL A 203 6.75 -19.62 1.80
CA VAL A 203 7.83 -20.60 1.77
C VAL A 203 7.46 -21.84 2.58
N ALA A 204 6.86 -21.69 3.76
CA ALA A 204 6.41 -22.81 4.58
C ALA A 204 5.32 -23.65 3.89
N GLY A 205 4.49 -23.06 3.04
CA GLY A 205 3.43 -23.74 2.30
C GLY A 205 3.87 -24.39 1.00
N LEU A 206 5.14 -24.23 0.57
CA LEU A 206 5.66 -24.85 -0.64
C LEU A 206 5.89 -26.37 -0.47
N PRO A 207 5.69 -27.16 -1.55
CA PRO A 207 5.59 -28.61 -1.47
C PRO A 207 6.88 -29.32 -1.06
N ASN A 208 8.05 -28.75 -1.36
CA ASN A 208 9.35 -29.37 -1.08
C ASN A 208 10.48 -28.33 -1.01
N ASN A 209 11.65 -28.76 -0.54
CA ASN A 209 12.80 -27.89 -0.35
C ASN A 209 13.34 -27.29 -1.66
N LYS A 210 13.24 -28.01 -2.79
CA LYS A 210 13.63 -27.47 -4.10
C LYS A 210 12.75 -26.30 -4.51
N ALA A 211 11.43 -26.40 -4.30
CA ALA A 211 10.51 -25.30 -4.56
C ALA A 211 10.77 -24.11 -3.62
N ARG A 212 11.06 -24.36 -2.34
CA ARG A 212 11.42 -23.34 -1.35
C ARG A 212 12.69 -22.59 -1.75
N LEU A 213 13.76 -23.33 -2.08
CA LEU A 213 15.02 -22.74 -2.51
C LEU A 213 14.84 -21.91 -3.79
N ARG A 214 14.11 -22.46 -4.78
CA ARG A 214 13.85 -21.76 -6.05
C ARG A 214 13.04 -20.48 -5.83
N PHE A 215 11.99 -20.52 -5.03
CA PHE A 215 11.17 -19.35 -4.68
C PHE A 215 12.04 -18.27 -4.01
N THR A 216 12.84 -18.67 -3.01
CA THR A 216 13.76 -17.77 -2.31
C THR A 216 14.81 -17.18 -3.25
N ALA A 217 15.41 -18.00 -4.11
CA ALA A 217 16.42 -17.53 -5.07
C ALA A 217 15.84 -16.52 -6.07
N ILE A 218 14.62 -16.77 -6.56
CA ILE A 218 13.93 -15.81 -7.46
C ILE A 218 13.61 -14.51 -6.72
N ALA A 219 13.02 -14.61 -5.53
CA ALA A 219 12.68 -13.42 -4.75
C ALA A 219 13.91 -12.58 -4.39
N ALA A 220 14.96 -13.23 -3.84
CA ALA A 220 16.19 -12.55 -3.47
C ALA A 220 16.94 -12.03 -4.70
N GLY A 221 17.06 -12.81 -5.76
CA GLY A 221 17.70 -12.39 -7.01
C GLY A 221 17.02 -11.19 -7.65
N THR A 222 15.69 -11.19 -7.69
CA THR A 222 14.91 -10.05 -8.22
C THR A 222 15.13 -8.81 -7.35
N TRP A 223 15.12 -8.96 -6.01
CA TRP A 223 15.38 -7.86 -5.11
C TRP A 223 16.78 -7.28 -5.30
N VAL A 224 17.81 -8.14 -5.40
CA VAL A 224 19.19 -7.74 -5.66
C VAL A 224 19.29 -7.01 -7.01
N LEU A 225 18.72 -7.57 -8.08
CA LEU A 225 18.76 -6.95 -9.40
C LEU A 225 18.09 -5.58 -9.43
N ALA A 226 17.00 -5.38 -8.70
CA ALA A 226 16.32 -4.09 -8.61
C ALA A 226 17.10 -3.05 -7.81
N ASN A 227 17.91 -3.47 -6.85
CA ASN A 227 18.66 -2.57 -5.94
C ASN A 227 20.11 -2.34 -6.40
N ALA A 228 20.75 -3.33 -7.01
CA ALA A 228 22.17 -3.28 -7.37
C ALA A 228 22.58 -2.06 -8.20
N PRO A 229 21.82 -1.61 -9.23
CA PRO A 229 22.18 -0.42 -9.98
C PRO A 229 22.29 0.84 -9.12
N PHE A 230 21.34 1.05 -8.21
CA PHE A 230 21.31 2.21 -7.32
C PHE A 230 22.45 2.16 -6.30
N ALA A 231 22.66 0.98 -5.69
CA ALA A 231 23.77 0.76 -4.76
C ALA A 231 25.14 0.94 -5.42
N ALA A 232 25.29 0.51 -6.67
CA ALA A 232 26.54 0.66 -7.43
C ALA A 232 26.80 2.13 -7.84
N LEU A 233 25.75 2.88 -8.20
CA LEU A 233 25.87 4.28 -8.60
C LEU A 233 26.10 5.23 -7.42
N ASN A 234 25.38 5.04 -6.32
CA ASN A 234 25.54 5.85 -5.11
C ASN A 234 25.12 5.12 -3.84
N PHE A 235 26.02 4.32 -3.27
CA PHE A 235 25.74 3.52 -2.08
C PHE A 235 25.31 4.38 -0.87
N SER A 236 25.91 5.54 -0.69
CA SER A 236 25.65 6.42 0.46
C SER A 236 24.23 7.00 0.45
N VAL A 237 23.67 7.26 -0.72
CA VAL A 237 22.27 7.71 -0.88
C VAL A 237 21.31 6.52 -0.83
N TRP A 238 21.62 5.45 -1.55
CA TRP A 238 20.77 4.26 -1.60
C TRP A 238 20.55 3.60 -0.23
N ILE A 239 21.60 3.49 0.59
CA ILE A 239 21.52 2.83 1.91
C ILE A 239 20.58 3.56 2.88
N LYS A 240 20.38 4.87 2.68
CA LYS A 240 19.50 5.68 3.52
C LYS A 240 18.03 5.27 3.43
N LEU A 241 17.60 4.66 2.32
CA LEU A 241 16.30 4.02 2.23
C LEU A 241 16.06 3.03 3.39
N PHE A 242 17.06 2.28 3.78
CA PHE A 242 16.95 1.26 4.83
C PHE A 242 17.24 1.80 6.23
N ILE A 243 18.18 2.73 6.35
CA ILE A 243 18.55 3.36 7.63
C ILE A 243 17.51 4.41 8.01
N GLY A 244 16.98 5.16 7.04
CA GLY A 244 15.97 6.20 7.24
C GLY A 244 14.68 5.67 7.85
N TYR A 245 14.29 4.44 7.51
CA TYR A 245 13.15 3.76 8.15
C TYR A 245 13.35 3.46 9.65
N SER A 246 14.58 3.55 10.15
CA SER A 246 14.89 3.44 11.58
C SER A 246 15.17 4.79 12.25
N GLY A 247 15.03 5.89 11.51
CA GLY A 247 15.37 7.25 11.96
C GLY A 247 14.24 7.96 12.73
N PRO A 248 14.49 9.18 13.20
CA PRO A 248 13.56 9.98 14.01
C PRO A 248 12.25 10.36 13.30
N ASN A 249 12.15 10.16 11.99
CA ASN A 249 10.93 10.41 11.22
C ASN A 249 9.85 9.32 11.42
N HIS A 250 10.20 8.19 12.03
CA HIS A 250 9.25 7.11 12.36
C HIS A 250 8.89 7.17 13.84
N GLN A 251 8.00 8.11 14.13
CA GLN A 251 7.42 8.29 15.46
C GLN A 251 6.42 7.18 15.82
N LEU A 252 6.17 6.99 17.10
CA LEU A 252 5.05 6.16 17.54
C LEU A 252 3.73 6.80 17.09
N GLN A 253 2.87 6.05 16.37
CA GLN A 253 1.63 6.62 15.85
C GLN A 253 0.47 5.61 15.88
N ASN A 254 -0.68 6.07 16.36
CA ASN A 254 -2.00 5.47 16.17
C ASN A 254 -2.12 3.98 16.50
N THR A 255 -1.32 3.46 17.47
CA THR A 255 -1.32 2.05 17.85
C THR A 255 -1.36 1.86 19.36
N TRP A 256 -1.83 0.68 19.81
CA TRP A 256 -1.79 0.33 21.22
C TRP A 256 -0.36 0.23 21.77
N ILE A 257 0.62 -0.14 20.92
CA ILE A 257 2.03 -0.16 21.31
C ILE A 257 2.52 1.26 21.60
N SER A 258 2.15 2.23 20.77
CA SER A 258 2.45 3.65 21.03
C SER A 258 1.91 4.08 22.41
N TRP A 259 0.67 3.72 22.68
CA TRP A 259 0.04 4.02 23.96
C TRP A 259 0.76 3.34 25.14
N VAL A 260 1.12 2.06 25.02
CA VAL A 260 1.87 1.33 26.06
C VAL A 260 3.23 1.98 26.32
N ILE A 261 4.00 2.29 25.29
CA ILE A 261 5.34 2.88 25.42
C ILE A 261 5.27 4.24 26.14
N THR A 262 4.34 5.10 25.73
CA THR A 262 4.20 6.44 26.32
C THR A 262 3.66 6.39 27.74
N THR A 263 2.66 5.55 28.04
CA THR A 263 2.10 5.42 29.40
C THR A 263 3.02 4.72 30.37
N ALA A 264 3.88 3.80 29.88
CA ALA A 264 4.92 3.18 30.71
C ALA A 264 6.12 4.09 31.00
N GLY A 265 6.13 5.32 30.48
CA GLY A 265 7.24 6.25 30.66
C GLY A 265 8.54 5.85 29.96
N LEU A 266 8.46 4.97 28.94
CA LEU A 266 9.61 4.50 28.16
C LEU A 266 10.05 5.51 27.09
N GLY A 267 9.41 6.65 27.01
CA GLY A 267 9.69 7.75 26.12
C GLY A 267 8.42 8.39 25.55
N ASP A 268 8.57 9.54 24.93
CA ASP A 268 7.51 10.19 24.15
C ASP A 268 7.38 9.54 22.76
N ILE A 269 6.57 10.14 21.88
CA ILE A 269 6.33 9.61 20.53
C ILE A 269 7.58 9.54 19.66
N VAL A 270 8.62 10.32 19.95
CA VAL A 270 9.91 10.34 19.22
C VAL A 270 10.92 9.44 19.90
N SER A 271 11.21 9.70 21.17
CA SER A 271 12.25 8.96 21.92
C SER A 271 11.84 7.50 22.20
N GLY A 272 10.54 7.23 22.35
CA GLY A 272 9.99 5.90 22.53
C GLY A 272 9.91 5.05 21.26
N ALA A 273 10.10 5.63 20.07
CA ALA A 273 9.92 4.95 18.79
C ALA A 273 10.77 3.68 18.66
N ARG A 274 12.03 3.71 19.12
CA ARG A 274 12.93 2.55 19.10
C ARG A 274 12.41 1.38 19.96
N TYR A 275 11.87 1.66 21.13
CA TYR A 275 11.26 0.62 21.99
C TYR A 275 10.02 0.06 21.34
N GLY A 276 9.18 0.91 20.72
CA GLY A 276 8.02 0.50 19.95
C GLY A 276 8.39 -0.40 18.77
N GLN A 277 9.43 -0.07 18.01
CA GLN A 277 9.96 -0.90 16.93
C GLN A 277 10.37 -2.29 17.41
N ILE A 278 11.21 -2.32 18.45
CA ILE A 278 11.73 -3.59 19.00
C ILE A 278 10.55 -4.46 19.47
N LEU A 279 9.64 -3.89 20.27
CA LEU A 279 8.48 -4.62 20.79
C LEU A 279 7.58 -5.12 19.66
N SER A 280 7.30 -4.29 18.65
CA SER A 280 6.53 -4.66 17.46
C SER A 280 7.17 -5.83 16.73
N PHE A 281 8.45 -5.76 16.42
CA PHE A 281 9.12 -6.82 15.67
C PHE A 281 9.19 -8.14 16.43
N ILE A 282 9.36 -8.10 17.76
CA ILE A 282 9.31 -9.30 18.61
C ILE A 282 7.91 -9.93 18.53
N ILE A 283 6.85 -9.15 18.74
CA ILE A 283 5.47 -9.65 18.72
C ILE A 283 5.09 -10.16 17.33
N ILE A 284 5.35 -9.35 16.28
CA ILE A 284 5.08 -9.73 14.89
C ILE A 284 5.82 -11.01 14.52
N GLY A 285 7.11 -11.10 14.83
CA GLY A 285 7.93 -12.29 14.57
C GLY A 285 7.39 -13.53 15.28
N TYR A 286 7.00 -13.40 16.54
CA TYR A 286 6.36 -14.48 17.29
C TYR A 286 5.03 -14.93 16.67
N LEU A 287 4.15 -13.99 16.32
CA LEU A 287 2.85 -14.30 15.72
C LEU A 287 2.98 -14.91 14.33
N ILE A 288 3.91 -14.42 13.49
CA ILE A 288 4.22 -15.02 12.18
C ILE A 288 4.74 -16.44 12.35
N MET A 289 5.67 -16.65 13.27
CA MET A 289 6.19 -18.00 13.57
C MET A 289 5.05 -18.94 14.00
N ARG A 290 4.15 -18.52 14.88
CA ARG A 290 2.95 -19.27 15.28
C ARG A 290 2.05 -19.59 14.08
N ALA A 291 1.85 -18.63 13.17
CA ALA A 291 1.08 -18.85 11.96
C ALA A 291 1.75 -19.88 11.03
N VAL A 292 3.06 -19.75 10.80
CA VAL A 292 3.86 -20.64 9.96
C VAL A 292 3.86 -22.09 10.50
N LEU A 293 4.02 -22.26 11.80
CA LEU A 293 4.05 -23.57 12.46
C LEU A 293 2.65 -24.19 12.66
N SER A 294 1.57 -23.44 12.43
CA SER A 294 0.21 -23.94 12.57
C SER A 294 -0.14 -24.97 11.49
N ARG A 295 -1.19 -25.78 11.74
CA ARG A 295 -1.75 -26.75 10.77
C ARG A 295 -2.69 -26.09 9.74
N LYS A 296 -2.70 -24.77 9.64
CA LYS A 296 -3.57 -24.01 8.72
C LYS A 296 -3.11 -24.12 7.28
N THR A 297 -4.03 -23.83 6.37
CA THR A 297 -3.74 -23.78 4.93
C THR A 297 -2.73 -22.64 4.61
N PRO A 298 -1.99 -22.71 3.48
CA PRO A 298 -1.07 -21.66 3.09
C PRO A 298 -1.73 -20.28 3.02
N LEU A 299 -2.96 -20.19 2.50
CA LEU A 299 -3.71 -18.92 2.44
C LEU A 299 -3.98 -18.37 3.84
N GLU A 300 -4.47 -19.22 4.76
CA GLU A 300 -4.71 -18.77 6.15
C GLU A 300 -3.43 -18.29 6.83
N LYS A 301 -2.29 -18.93 6.57
CA LYS A 301 -0.98 -18.48 7.10
C LYS A 301 -0.59 -17.11 6.58
N ILE A 302 -0.81 -16.86 5.29
CA ILE A 302 -0.58 -15.55 4.66
C ILE A 302 -1.49 -14.49 5.31
N LEU A 303 -2.79 -14.77 5.44
CA LEU A 303 -3.74 -13.85 6.07
C LEU A 303 -3.39 -13.56 7.52
N LEU A 304 -3.00 -14.59 8.29
CA LEU A 304 -2.56 -14.43 9.68
C LEU A 304 -1.29 -13.59 9.81
N SER A 305 -0.35 -13.69 8.87
CA SER A 305 0.85 -12.85 8.86
C SER A 305 0.49 -11.36 8.72
N TRP A 306 -0.49 -11.03 7.89
CA TRP A 306 -1.00 -9.66 7.77
C TRP A 306 -1.69 -9.19 9.05
N TYR A 307 -2.54 -10.03 9.66
CA TYR A 307 -3.16 -9.67 10.94
C TYR A 307 -2.15 -9.53 12.07
N ALA A 308 -1.07 -10.31 12.08
CA ALA A 308 0.04 -10.15 13.01
C ALA A 308 0.70 -8.77 12.86
N TRP A 309 0.93 -8.33 11.61
CA TRP A 309 1.46 -7.00 11.33
C TRP A 309 0.54 -5.92 11.86
N TYR A 310 -0.71 -5.86 11.40
CA TYR A 310 -1.65 -4.81 11.79
C TYR A 310 -1.99 -4.82 13.29
N GLY A 311 -1.96 -6.00 13.92
CA GLY A 311 -2.22 -6.13 15.35
C GLY A 311 -1.06 -5.71 16.25
N ALA A 312 0.17 -5.59 15.71
CA ALA A 312 1.35 -5.36 16.54
C ALA A 312 2.35 -4.36 15.96
N ILE A 313 1.97 -3.59 14.94
CA ILE A 313 2.83 -2.51 14.43
C ILE A 313 2.84 -1.31 15.39
N TYR A 314 3.99 -0.66 15.54
CA TYR A 314 4.17 0.52 16.40
C TYR A 314 3.78 1.84 15.73
N LEU A 315 3.65 1.84 14.40
CA LEU A 315 3.27 2.97 13.57
C LEU A 315 2.20 2.53 12.59
N PHE A 316 1.07 3.19 12.57
CA PHE A 316 -0.02 2.92 11.65
C PHE A 316 -0.49 4.20 10.98
N ASP A 317 -0.26 4.29 9.68
CA ASP A 317 -0.78 5.35 8.84
C ASP A 317 -2.13 4.94 8.24
N PRO A 318 -3.15 5.82 8.26
CA PRO A 318 -4.51 5.47 7.86
C PRO A 318 -4.64 4.90 6.46
N GLN A 319 -3.84 5.37 5.50
CA GLN A 319 -3.83 4.87 4.12
C GLN A 319 -3.39 3.40 4.02
N MET A 320 -2.64 2.87 4.98
CA MET A 320 -2.26 1.46 5.03
C MET A 320 -3.47 0.53 5.08
N PHE A 321 -4.64 1.03 5.50
CA PHE A 321 -5.88 0.25 5.52
C PHE A 321 -6.30 -0.25 4.13
N ILE A 322 -5.91 0.44 3.05
CA ILE A 322 -6.12 -0.02 1.66
C ILE A 322 -5.38 -1.33 1.38
N GLN A 323 -4.16 -1.50 1.91
CA GLN A 323 -3.40 -2.74 1.76
C GLN A 323 -4.10 -3.94 2.44
N LEU A 324 -5.00 -3.67 3.39
CA LEU A 324 -5.79 -4.68 4.09
C LEU A 324 -6.97 -5.19 3.25
N PHE A 325 -7.42 -4.46 2.21
CA PHE A 325 -8.54 -4.89 1.37
C PHE A 325 -8.39 -6.32 0.83
N PRO A 326 -7.26 -6.72 0.20
CA PRO A 326 -7.06 -8.10 -0.22
C PRO A 326 -7.22 -9.11 0.91
N ILE A 327 -6.76 -8.77 2.09
CA ILE A 327 -6.74 -9.67 3.25
C ILE A 327 -8.14 -9.88 3.80
N VAL A 328 -8.88 -8.79 4.02
CA VAL A 328 -10.24 -8.85 4.57
C VAL A 328 -11.23 -9.46 3.59
N VAL A 329 -11.14 -9.11 2.31
CA VAL A 329 -11.97 -9.69 1.25
C VAL A 329 -11.78 -11.21 1.18
N LEU A 330 -10.55 -11.71 1.34
CA LEU A 330 -10.23 -13.14 1.23
C LEU A 330 -10.37 -13.91 2.55
N THR A 331 -10.56 -13.25 3.70
CA THR A 331 -10.75 -13.91 4.98
C THR A 331 -12.19 -14.41 5.12
N PRO A 332 -12.46 -15.74 5.16
CA PRO A 332 -13.80 -16.26 5.38
C PRO A 332 -14.37 -15.76 6.72
N ASN A 333 -15.66 -15.46 6.76
CA ASN A 333 -16.39 -15.08 7.97
C ASN A 333 -15.80 -13.89 8.76
N PHE A 334 -15.10 -12.97 8.07
CA PHE A 334 -14.64 -11.74 8.71
C PHE A 334 -15.82 -10.92 9.22
N ASN A 335 -15.72 -10.41 10.44
CA ASN A 335 -16.83 -9.68 11.07
C ASN A 335 -17.00 -8.31 10.41
N PHE A 336 -18.13 -8.15 9.72
CA PHE A 336 -18.43 -6.93 8.98
C PHE A 336 -18.62 -5.71 9.88
N LEU A 337 -19.29 -5.85 11.01
CA LEU A 337 -19.52 -4.74 11.91
C LEU A 337 -18.19 -4.23 12.51
N PHE A 338 -17.35 -5.15 12.97
CA PHE A 338 -16.01 -4.80 13.46
C PHE A 338 -15.19 -4.06 12.39
N TYR A 339 -15.26 -4.55 11.15
CA TYR A 339 -14.55 -3.91 10.04
C TYR A 339 -15.07 -2.50 9.77
N ARG A 340 -16.39 -2.28 9.82
CA ARG A 340 -16.99 -0.96 9.63
C ARG A 340 -16.62 0.03 10.71
N ILE A 341 -16.60 -0.41 11.96
CA ILE A 341 -16.11 0.42 13.07
C ILE A 341 -14.66 0.81 12.82
N ALA A 342 -13.81 -0.15 12.45
CA ALA A 342 -12.41 0.12 12.16
C ALA A 342 -12.23 1.08 10.95
N ASP A 343 -13.03 0.95 9.88
CA ASP A 343 -13.02 1.84 8.72
C ASP A 343 -13.41 3.28 9.09
N VAL A 344 -14.47 3.44 9.89
CA VAL A 344 -14.91 4.77 10.38
C VAL A 344 -13.82 5.39 11.26
N LEU A 345 -13.29 4.65 12.22
CA LEU A 345 -12.21 5.14 13.08
C LEU A 345 -10.96 5.50 12.28
N ASN A 346 -10.61 4.67 11.27
CA ASN A 346 -9.50 4.95 10.37
C ASN A 346 -9.70 6.26 9.58
N ALA A 347 -10.91 6.51 9.11
CA ALA A 347 -11.23 7.75 8.40
C ALA A 347 -11.05 8.98 9.29
N PHE A 348 -11.36 8.86 10.58
CA PHE A 348 -11.21 9.97 11.54
C PHE A 348 -9.76 10.19 12.00
N ILE A 349 -8.84 9.23 11.85
CA ILE A 349 -7.44 9.40 12.30
C ILE A 349 -6.81 10.64 11.68
N ILE A 350 -7.03 10.86 10.38
CA ILE A 350 -6.44 12.01 9.70
C ILE A 350 -6.91 13.33 10.30
N LEU A 351 -8.19 13.39 10.71
CA LEU A 351 -8.75 14.58 11.36
C LEU A 351 -8.10 14.82 12.72
N PHE A 352 -8.00 13.77 13.54
CA PHE A 352 -7.38 13.86 14.86
C PHE A 352 -5.87 14.10 14.79
N TYR A 353 -5.18 13.59 13.79
CA TYR A 353 -3.76 13.84 13.59
C TYR A 353 -3.46 15.34 13.46
N PHE A 354 -4.25 16.05 12.68
CA PHE A 354 -4.08 17.49 12.51
C PHE A 354 -4.58 18.31 13.72
N ILE A 355 -5.57 17.81 14.48
CA ILE A 355 -5.99 18.44 15.75
C ILE A 355 -4.89 18.30 16.83
N GLY A 356 -4.34 17.10 16.98
CA GLY A 356 -3.35 16.82 18.04
C GLY A 356 -1.94 17.26 17.74
N GLY A 357 -1.59 17.42 16.48
CA GLY A 357 -0.22 17.68 16.00
C GLY A 357 0.23 19.14 16.06
N GLY A 358 -0.57 20.05 16.62
CA GLY A 358 -0.19 21.47 16.71
C GLY A 358 -0.05 22.17 15.36
N HIS A 359 -0.66 21.64 14.31
CA HIS A 359 -0.72 22.31 13.01
C HIS A 359 -1.56 23.56 13.14
N PRO A 360 -0.97 24.76 13.02
CA PRO A 360 -1.70 26.04 13.17
C PRO A 360 -2.79 26.21 12.10
N GLU A 361 -2.77 25.43 11.04
CA GLU A 361 -3.72 25.44 9.94
C GLU A 361 -4.84 24.39 10.08
N PHE A 362 -4.88 23.66 11.19
CA PHE A 362 -5.86 22.59 11.38
C PHE A 362 -7.32 23.05 11.17
N PRO A 363 -7.78 24.19 11.69
CA PRO A 363 -9.16 24.63 11.46
C PRO A 363 -9.49 24.76 9.97
N ARG A 364 -8.55 25.29 9.16
CA ARG A 364 -8.71 25.35 7.69
C ARG A 364 -8.74 23.97 7.08
N TYR A 365 -7.78 23.11 7.47
CA TYR A 365 -7.71 21.74 6.99
C TYR A 365 -9.01 20.97 7.29
N LEU A 366 -9.54 21.06 8.51
CA LEU A 366 -10.81 20.44 8.88
C LEU A 366 -11.96 20.98 8.04
N THR A 367 -12.07 22.30 7.92
CA THR A 367 -13.09 22.95 7.10
C THR A 367 -13.01 22.48 5.65
N ASP A 368 -11.82 22.49 5.06
CA ASP A 368 -11.60 22.10 3.68
C ASP A 368 -11.90 20.60 3.44
N GLN A 369 -11.63 19.73 4.43
CA GLN A 369 -11.95 18.30 4.33
C GLN A 369 -13.46 18.03 4.48
N LEU A 370 -14.16 18.80 5.28
CA LEU A 370 -15.58 18.58 5.56
C LEU A 370 -16.50 19.34 4.60
N THR A 371 -16.05 20.45 4.01
CA THR A 371 -16.81 21.25 3.05
C THR A 371 -17.35 20.42 1.86
N PRO A 372 -16.58 19.50 1.23
CA PRO A 372 -17.11 18.66 0.16
C PRO A 372 -18.26 17.76 0.56
N PHE A 373 -18.40 17.49 1.88
CA PHE A 373 -19.49 16.67 2.42
C PHE A 373 -20.67 17.51 2.94
N GLY A 374 -20.60 18.85 2.84
CA GLY A 374 -21.64 19.75 3.35
C GLY A 374 -21.78 19.69 4.88
N LEU A 375 -20.71 19.35 5.59
CA LEU A 375 -20.70 19.20 7.05
C LEU A 375 -20.18 20.45 7.78
N VAL A 376 -19.80 21.50 7.05
CA VAL A 376 -19.39 22.83 7.58
C VAL A 376 -20.03 23.92 6.74
#